data_b694e2111d4872c2a4a9123397ab4b13
#
_entry.id   b694e2111d4872c2a4a9123397ab4b13
#
_cell.length_a   1.000
_cell.length_b   1.000
_cell.length_c   1.000
_cell.angle_alpha   90.00
_cell.angle_beta   90.00
_cell.angle_gamma   90.00
#
_symmetry.space_group_name_H-M   'P 1'
#
loop_
_entity.id
_entity.type
_entity.pdbx_description
1 polymer ?
#
loop_
_entity_poly.entity_id
_entity_poly.type
_entity_poly.pdbx_seq_one_letter_code
_entity_poly.pdbx_strand_id
1 'polypeptide(L)'
;MSKIAVVYWSSTGNTEAMANAVYEGAKSKDPEAKLFTAAEFSADQMDAFDVVLFGCPAMGAEELEDGEFAPMYEACKAKFAGKKIGLFGSYGWGDGEWMRNWDADCKAAGAEMPADFVICNDAPDADTVEACKALGAALA
;
A
#
# COMPACT_ATOMS: atom_id res chain seq x y z
N MET A 1 17.10 -12.07 2.57
CA MET A 1 16.01 -11.37 3.25
C MET A 1 15.55 -10.20 2.42
N SER A 2 14.25 -10.13 2.11
CA SER A 2 13.70 -9.03 1.31
C SER A 2 13.66 -7.76 2.14
N LYS A 3 13.94 -6.60 1.50
CA LYS A 3 13.78 -5.31 2.14
C LYS A 3 12.38 -4.78 1.83
N ILE A 4 11.67 -4.37 2.86
CA ILE A 4 10.25 -4.03 2.78
C ILE A 4 10.00 -2.58 3.17
N ALA A 5 9.23 -1.85 2.36
CA ALA A 5 8.74 -0.53 2.69
C ALA A 5 7.22 -0.54 2.69
N VAL A 6 6.61 0.13 3.65
CA VAL A 6 5.17 0.41 3.69
C VAL A 6 5.01 1.90 3.49
N VAL A 7 4.28 2.31 2.46
CA VAL A 7 4.14 3.72 2.07
C VAL A 7 2.66 4.05 1.99
N TYR A 8 2.23 5.08 2.72
CA TYR A 8 0.80 5.39 2.80
C TYR A 8 0.51 6.89 2.81
N TRP A 9 -0.74 7.22 2.50
CA TRP A 9 -1.32 8.53 2.71
C TRP A 9 -2.63 8.35 3.46
N SER A 10 -2.93 9.23 4.41
CA SER A 10 -4.15 9.14 5.22
C SER A 10 -4.62 10.55 5.60
N SER A 11 -5.94 10.76 5.60
CA SER A 11 -6.53 12.02 6.04
C SER A 11 -7.23 11.87 7.38
N THR A 12 -8.03 10.82 7.55
CA THR A 12 -8.85 10.60 8.75
C THR A 12 -8.20 9.66 9.76
N GLY A 13 -7.11 9.01 9.39
CA GLY A 13 -6.43 8.04 10.25
C GLY A 13 -6.81 6.59 10.00
N ASN A 14 -7.81 6.32 9.15
CA ASN A 14 -8.24 4.94 8.87
C ASN A 14 -7.19 4.16 8.10
N THR A 15 -6.69 4.73 7.00
CA THR A 15 -5.63 4.11 6.21
C THR A 15 -4.33 4.04 7.00
N GLU A 16 -4.07 5.04 7.85
CA GLU A 16 -2.90 5.03 8.74
C GLU A 16 -2.96 3.83 9.70
N ALA A 17 -4.12 3.55 10.27
CA ALA A 17 -4.29 2.39 11.15
C ALA A 17 -4.02 1.09 10.39
N MET A 18 -4.47 1.00 9.13
CA MET A 18 -4.17 -0.14 8.28
C MET A 18 -2.66 -0.24 7.99
N ALA A 19 -2.03 0.90 7.69
CA ALA A 19 -0.59 0.95 7.40
C ALA A 19 0.23 0.44 8.58
N ASN A 20 -0.14 0.83 9.80
CA ASN A 20 0.53 0.35 11.00
C ASN A 20 0.40 -1.17 11.16
N ALA A 21 -0.77 -1.73 10.85
CA ALA A 21 -0.98 -3.18 10.92
C ALA A 21 -0.16 -3.92 9.85
N VAL A 22 -0.14 -3.40 8.62
CA VAL A 22 0.68 -3.96 7.54
C VAL A 22 2.15 -3.93 7.94
N TYR A 23 2.60 -2.82 8.49
CA TYR A 23 3.98 -2.65 8.94
C TYR A 23 4.33 -3.65 10.05
N GLU A 24 3.43 -3.85 11.02
CA GLU A 24 3.66 -4.85 12.08
C GLU A 24 3.84 -6.25 11.48
N GLY A 25 3.00 -6.63 10.52
CA GLY A 25 3.09 -7.91 9.85
C GLY A 25 4.40 -8.06 9.10
N ALA A 26 4.81 -7.04 8.36
CA ALA A 26 6.07 -7.04 7.62
C ALA A 26 7.26 -7.13 8.58
N LYS A 27 7.22 -6.35 9.65
CA LYS A 27 8.31 -6.29 10.64
C LYS A 27 8.48 -7.61 11.39
N SER A 28 7.42 -8.38 11.55
CA SER A 28 7.50 -9.69 12.20
C SER A 28 8.35 -10.67 11.39
N LYS A 29 8.49 -10.45 10.08
CA LYS A 29 9.29 -11.29 9.19
C LYS A 29 10.62 -10.63 8.82
N ASP A 30 10.64 -9.30 8.75
CA ASP A 30 11.83 -8.53 8.42
C ASP A 30 11.97 -7.38 9.42
N PRO A 31 12.84 -7.51 10.44
CA PRO A 31 13.01 -6.48 11.47
C PRO A 31 13.45 -5.11 10.91
N GLU A 32 13.96 -5.06 9.69
CA GLU A 32 14.41 -3.83 9.05
C GLU A 32 13.33 -3.18 8.16
N ALA A 33 12.11 -3.69 8.16
CA ALA A 33 11.01 -3.10 7.43
C ALA A 33 10.82 -1.63 7.86
N LYS A 34 10.45 -0.77 6.91
CA LYS A 34 10.31 0.67 7.15
C LYS A 34 8.92 1.15 6.78
N LEU A 35 8.46 2.19 7.48
CA LEU A 35 7.16 2.82 7.28
C LEU A 35 7.38 4.28 6.86
N PHE A 36 6.75 4.67 5.75
CA PHE A 36 6.85 6.03 5.21
C PHE A 36 5.47 6.59 4.91
N THR A 37 5.34 7.91 5.03
CA THR A 37 4.21 8.61 4.40
C THR A 37 4.56 8.88 2.94
N ALA A 38 3.56 9.23 2.13
CA ALA A 38 3.77 9.53 0.72
C ALA A 38 4.76 10.68 0.52
N ALA A 39 4.74 11.67 1.43
CA ALA A 39 5.66 12.81 1.35
C ALA A 39 7.12 12.43 1.64
N GLU A 40 7.34 11.31 2.31
CA GLU A 40 8.66 10.85 2.71
C GLU A 40 9.29 9.85 1.73
N PHE A 41 8.54 9.40 0.74
CA PHE A 41 8.97 8.35 -0.18
C PHE A 41 9.11 8.87 -1.61
N SER A 42 10.09 8.37 -2.34
CA SER A 42 10.33 8.78 -3.72
C SER A 42 10.75 7.59 -4.59
N ALA A 43 10.75 7.80 -5.91
CA ALA A 43 11.15 6.78 -6.87
C ALA A 43 12.57 6.28 -6.64
N ASP A 44 13.48 7.17 -6.22
CA ASP A 44 14.87 6.79 -5.95
C ASP A 44 14.96 5.75 -4.82
N GLN A 45 14.05 5.83 -3.85
CA GLN A 45 14.04 4.90 -2.72
C GLN A 45 13.55 3.51 -3.12
N MET A 46 12.81 3.38 -4.24
CA MET A 46 12.36 2.09 -4.74
C MET A 46 13.51 1.10 -4.94
N ASP A 47 14.67 1.60 -5.35
CA ASP A 47 15.83 0.74 -5.60
C ASP A 47 16.37 0.07 -4.33
N ALA A 48 16.05 0.63 -3.17
CA ALA A 48 16.50 0.09 -1.88
C ALA A 48 15.60 -1.02 -1.34
N PHE A 49 14.43 -1.24 -1.95
CA PHE A 49 13.43 -2.20 -1.45
C PHE A 49 13.04 -3.21 -2.52
N ASP A 50 12.85 -4.47 -2.09
CA ASP A 50 12.39 -5.55 -2.97
C ASP A 50 10.86 -5.64 -2.94
N VAL A 51 10.26 -5.21 -1.84
CA VAL A 51 8.81 -5.27 -1.60
C VAL A 51 8.34 -3.90 -1.15
N VAL A 52 7.28 -3.39 -1.77
CA VAL A 52 6.66 -2.12 -1.34
C VAL A 52 5.16 -2.33 -1.24
N LEU A 53 4.61 -1.99 -0.07
CA LEU A 53 3.17 -2.06 0.17
C LEU A 53 2.64 -0.62 0.23
N PHE A 54 1.73 -0.30 -0.68
CA PHE A 54 1.16 1.04 -0.79
C PHE A 54 -0.24 1.10 -0.19
N GLY A 55 -0.51 2.15 0.58
CA GLY A 55 -1.82 2.39 1.15
C GLY A 55 -2.34 3.80 0.84
N CYS A 56 -3.57 3.89 0.38
CA CYS A 56 -4.21 5.15 0.09
C CYS A 56 -5.73 4.97 0.14
N PRO A 57 -6.49 5.88 0.79
CA PRO A 57 -7.94 5.78 0.79
C PRO A 57 -8.52 6.17 -0.56
N ALA A 58 -9.77 5.77 -0.80
CA ALA A 58 -10.54 6.24 -1.94
C ALA A 58 -10.85 7.73 -1.73
N MET A 59 -10.55 8.56 -2.73
CA MET A 59 -10.77 10.00 -2.69
C MET A 59 -11.70 10.44 -3.82
N GLY A 60 -12.53 11.45 -3.54
CA GLY A 60 -13.39 12.04 -4.58
C GLY A 60 -14.20 11.00 -5.35
N ALA A 61 -13.96 10.88 -6.64
CA ALA A 61 -14.65 9.96 -7.54
C ALA A 61 -13.93 8.59 -7.62
N GLU A 62 -13.64 8.00 -6.48
CA GLU A 62 -12.90 6.73 -6.36
C GLU A 62 -11.54 6.78 -7.06
N GLU A 63 -10.73 7.75 -6.63
CA GLU A 63 -9.38 7.96 -7.15
C GLU A 63 -8.38 7.96 -6.00
N LEU A 64 -7.09 7.84 -6.33
CA LEU A 64 -6.02 8.03 -5.34
C LEU A 64 -5.94 9.52 -4.97
N GLU A 65 -5.40 9.80 -3.80
CA GLU A 65 -5.18 11.18 -3.37
C GLU A 65 -4.21 11.86 -4.36
N ASP A 66 -4.57 13.04 -4.87
CA ASP A 66 -3.90 13.65 -6.01
C ASP A 66 -2.79 14.67 -5.66
N GLY A 67 -2.69 15.09 -4.41
CA GLY A 67 -1.71 16.11 -4.00
C GLY A 67 -0.33 15.55 -3.70
N GLU A 68 -0.28 14.44 -2.97
CA GLU A 68 0.98 13.84 -2.53
C GLU A 68 1.14 12.40 -3.00
N PHE A 69 0.09 11.59 -2.89
CA PHE A 69 0.19 10.17 -3.17
C PHE A 69 0.32 9.88 -4.67
N ALA A 70 -0.58 10.39 -5.49
CA ALA A 70 -0.56 10.09 -6.92
C ALA A 70 0.75 10.51 -7.60
N PRO A 71 1.29 11.72 -7.34
CA PRO A 71 2.58 12.08 -7.95
C PRO A 71 3.72 11.14 -7.54
N MET A 72 3.78 10.77 -6.26
CA MET A 72 4.78 9.82 -5.76
C MET A 72 4.60 8.46 -6.43
N TYR A 73 3.37 7.94 -6.44
CA TYR A 73 3.05 6.64 -7.02
C TYR A 73 3.40 6.59 -8.51
N GLU A 74 3.02 7.61 -9.28
CA GLU A 74 3.32 7.66 -10.72
C GLU A 74 4.83 7.65 -10.99
N ALA A 75 5.60 8.34 -10.15
CA ALA A 75 7.07 8.32 -10.27
C ALA A 75 7.63 6.94 -9.94
N CYS A 76 7.10 6.28 -8.91
CA CYS A 76 7.56 4.96 -8.49
C CYS A 76 7.18 3.87 -9.48
N LYS A 77 6.09 4.06 -10.22
CA LYS A 77 5.55 3.05 -11.15
C LYS A 77 6.56 2.62 -12.21
N ALA A 78 7.43 3.52 -12.63
CA ALA A 78 8.49 3.21 -13.60
C ALA A 78 9.49 2.16 -13.06
N LYS A 79 9.51 1.92 -11.76
CA LYS A 79 10.41 0.98 -11.09
C LYS A 79 9.72 -0.32 -10.66
N PHE A 80 8.48 -0.54 -11.06
CA PHE A 80 7.69 -1.68 -10.56
C PHE A 80 8.07 -3.03 -11.18
N ALA A 81 8.68 -3.06 -12.35
CA ALA A 81 9.02 -4.32 -13.02
C ALA A 81 9.88 -5.20 -12.12
N GLY A 82 9.39 -6.39 -11.80
CA GLY A 82 10.11 -7.34 -10.95
C GLY A 82 9.99 -7.07 -9.45
N LYS A 83 9.30 -6.01 -9.04
CA LYS A 83 9.07 -5.72 -7.62
C LYS A 83 7.79 -6.39 -7.13
N LYS A 84 7.79 -6.83 -5.88
CA LYS A 84 6.58 -7.33 -5.22
C LYS A 84 5.83 -6.14 -4.64
N ILE A 85 4.57 -6.00 -5.01
CA ILE A 85 3.73 -4.88 -4.59
C ILE A 85 2.48 -5.42 -3.88
N GLY A 86 2.10 -4.79 -2.78
CA GLY A 86 0.84 -5.05 -2.09
C GLY A 86 0.08 -3.75 -1.93
N LEU A 87 -1.25 -3.82 -1.86
CA LEU A 87 -2.11 -2.65 -1.77
C LEU A 87 -3.10 -2.77 -0.64
N PHE A 88 -3.41 -1.64 0.00
CA PHE A 88 -4.43 -1.57 1.04
C PHE A 88 -5.04 -0.16 1.08
N GLY A 89 -6.21 -0.04 1.67
CA GLY A 89 -6.83 1.27 1.84
C GLY A 89 -8.24 1.20 2.38
N SER A 90 -8.72 2.32 2.90
CA SER A 90 -10.06 2.50 3.44
C SER A 90 -10.91 3.31 2.46
N TYR A 91 -12.24 3.11 2.50
CA TYR A 91 -13.17 3.90 1.69
C TYR A 91 -14.41 4.24 2.50
N GLY A 92 -15.04 5.39 2.20
CA GLY A 92 -16.25 5.83 2.88
C GLY A 92 -17.52 5.56 2.09
N TRP A 93 -17.41 5.53 0.75
CA TRP A 93 -18.53 5.27 -0.15
C TRP A 93 -17.99 4.62 -1.43
N GLY A 94 -18.90 4.11 -2.25
CA GLY A 94 -18.49 3.34 -3.41
C GLY A 94 -18.33 1.86 -3.05
N ASP A 95 -17.74 1.08 -3.93
CA ASP A 95 -17.64 -0.37 -3.78
C ASP A 95 -16.23 -0.94 -3.95
N GLY A 96 -15.20 -0.10 -3.86
CA GLY A 96 -13.82 -0.55 -4.01
C GLY A 96 -13.28 -0.45 -5.43
N GLU A 97 -13.97 0.26 -6.31
CA GLU A 97 -13.53 0.42 -7.70
C GLU A 97 -12.13 1.05 -7.78
N TRP A 98 -11.83 2.03 -6.91
CA TRP A 98 -10.51 2.66 -6.91
C TRP A 98 -9.39 1.64 -6.70
N MET A 99 -9.64 0.65 -5.86
CA MET A 99 -8.64 -0.37 -5.55
C MET A 99 -8.51 -1.38 -6.68
N ARG A 100 -9.62 -1.77 -7.32
CA ARG A 100 -9.57 -2.67 -8.45
C ARG A 100 -8.80 -2.05 -9.63
N ASN A 101 -9.03 -0.75 -9.87
CA ASN A 101 -8.31 -0.01 -10.90
C ASN A 101 -6.83 0.11 -10.57
N TRP A 102 -6.52 0.36 -9.30
CA TRP A 102 -5.15 0.48 -8.81
C TRP A 102 -4.40 -0.84 -8.95
N ASP A 103 -5.03 -1.93 -8.55
CA ASP A 103 -4.45 -3.28 -8.69
C ASP A 103 -4.12 -3.59 -10.16
N ALA A 104 -5.05 -3.30 -11.07
CA ALA A 104 -4.85 -3.50 -12.50
C ALA A 104 -3.72 -2.62 -13.04
N ASP A 105 -3.61 -1.38 -12.56
CA ASP A 105 -2.57 -0.45 -12.97
C ASP A 105 -1.18 -0.95 -12.55
N CYS A 106 -1.06 -1.45 -11.33
CA CYS A 106 0.20 -2.03 -10.86
C CYS A 106 0.62 -3.24 -11.69
N LYS A 107 -0.32 -4.12 -12.01
CA LYS A 107 -0.06 -5.30 -12.83
C LYS A 107 0.38 -4.90 -14.24
N ALA A 108 -0.27 -3.89 -14.81
CA ALA A 108 0.09 -3.36 -16.13
C ALA A 108 1.49 -2.76 -16.13
N ALA A 109 1.97 -2.26 -15.01
CA ALA A 109 3.31 -1.71 -14.86
C ALA A 109 4.39 -2.77 -14.63
N GLY A 110 4.02 -4.04 -14.57
CA GLY A 110 4.97 -5.15 -14.41
C GLY A 110 5.23 -5.57 -12.98
N ALA A 111 4.44 -5.08 -12.02
CA ALA A 111 4.59 -5.47 -10.63
C ALA A 111 4.15 -6.92 -10.41
N GLU A 112 4.80 -7.60 -9.48
CA GLU A 112 4.35 -8.90 -8.99
C GLU A 112 3.40 -8.65 -7.83
N MET A 113 2.20 -9.21 -7.88
CA MET A 113 1.17 -9.01 -6.86
C MET A 113 0.81 -10.37 -6.25
N PRO A 114 1.66 -10.91 -5.37
CA PRO A 114 1.47 -12.27 -4.86
C PRO A 114 0.33 -12.43 -3.85
N ALA A 115 -0.21 -11.33 -3.33
CA ALA A 115 -1.33 -11.36 -2.40
C ALA A 115 -2.42 -10.38 -2.84
N ASP A 116 -3.67 -10.69 -2.47
CA ASP A 116 -4.79 -9.82 -2.75
C ASP A 116 -4.73 -8.53 -1.94
N PHE A 117 -5.26 -7.44 -2.49
CA PHE A 117 -5.36 -6.18 -1.75
C PHE A 117 -6.30 -6.31 -0.55
N VAL A 118 -6.13 -5.43 0.44
CA VAL A 118 -6.99 -5.37 1.62
C VAL A 118 -7.70 -4.01 1.65
N ILE A 119 -9.03 -4.03 1.68
CA ILE A 119 -9.83 -2.82 1.79
C ILE A 119 -10.82 -2.94 2.94
N CYS A 120 -11.26 -1.80 3.48
CA CYS A 120 -12.32 -1.77 4.47
C CYS A 120 -13.16 -0.51 4.32
N ASN A 121 -14.41 -0.59 4.79
CA ASN A 121 -15.30 0.57 4.82
C ASN A 121 -15.06 1.32 6.14
N ASP A 122 -14.71 2.60 6.05
CA ASP A 122 -14.41 3.46 7.20
C ASP A 122 -13.24 2.91 8.04
N ALA A 123 -13.41 2.81 9.36
CA ALA A 123 -12.34 2.37 10.26
C ALA A 123 -12.11 0.85 10.15
N PRO A 124 -10.85 0.40 10.18
CA PRO A 124 -10.58 -1.04 10.13
C PRO A 124 -11.06 -1.73 11.42
N ASP A 125 -11.79 -2.83 11.24
CA ASP A 125 -12.22 -3.67 12.35
C ASP A 125 -11.12 -4.71 12.66
N ALA A 126 -11.38 -5.58 13.64
CA ALA A 126 -10.40 -6.60 14.03
C ALA A 126 -10.02 -7.53 12.89
N ASP A 127 -10.97 -7.92 12.04
CA ASP A 127 -10.71 -8.79 10.91
C ASP A 127 -9.83 -8.09 9.86
N THR A 128 -10.09 -6.81 9.62
CA THR A 128 -9.30 -6.01 8.69
C THR A 128 -7.87 -5.84 9.20
N VAL A 129 -7.71 -5.57 10.49
CA VAL A 129 -6.38 -5.43 11.11
C VAL A 129 -5.58 -6.72 10.92
N GLU A 130 -6.21 -7.88 11.17
CA GLU A 130 -5.54 -9.16 10.97
C GLU A 130 -5.20 -9.41 9.49
N ALA A 131 -6.09 -9.03 8.56
CA ALA A 131 -5.83 -9.14 7.13
C ALA A 131 -4.65 -8.26 6.70
N CYS A 132 -4.52 -7.07 7.29
CA CYS A 132 -3.39 -6.17 7.01
C CYS A 132 -2.08 -6.76 7.51
N LYS A 133 -2.08 -7.32 8.71
CA LYS A 133 -0.89 -8.00 9.25
C LYS A 133 -0.49 -9.18 8.36
N ALA A 134 -1.47 -9.95 7.92
CA ALA A 134 -1.23 -11.09 7.04
C ALA A 134 -0.65 -10.64 5.69
N LEU A 135 -1.15 -9.52 5.15
CA LEU A 135 -0.64 -8.96 3.89
C LEU A 135 0.85 -8.61 4.02
N GLY A 136 1.21 -7.88 5.08
CA GLY A 136 2.60 -7.49 5.31
C GLY A 136 3.50 -8.71 5.48
N ALA A 137 3.06 -9.72 6.22
CA ALA A 137 3.82 -10.94 6.44
C ALA A 137 3.93 -11.79 5.16
N ALA A 138 2.89 -11.80 4.32
CA ALA A 138 2.88 -12.64 3.12
C ALA A 138 3.87 -12.18 2.05
N LEU A 139 4.15 -10.88 1.98
CA LEU A 139 5.07 -10.33 0.98
C LEU A 139 6.51 -10.28 1.50
N ALA A 140 6.70 -10.48 2.79
CA ALA A 140 8.02 -10.45 3.41
C ALA A 140 8.92 -11.61 3.01
#